data_a96cfd605490dd349910756f569592a9
#
_entry.id   a96cfd605490dd349910756f569592a9
#
_cell.length_a   1.000
_cell.length_b   1.000
_cell.length_c   1.000
_cell.angle_alpha   90.00
_cell.angle_beta   90.00
_cell.angle_gamma   90.00
#
_symmetry.space_group_name_H-M   'P 1'
#
loop_
_entity.id
_entity.type
_entity.pdbx_description
1 polymer ?
#
loop_
_entity_poly.entity_id
_entity_poly.type
_entity_poly.pdbx_seq_one_letter_code
_entity_poly.pdbx_strand_id
1 'polypeptide(L)'
;LANVKLAILYEEKRQLESLKNNEPLYQETRRFDETSGTTVHMRSKADAIDYNYFVEPNIPPYEITDDFIENIRKTIPVLADIRKDNYMNNLCLDEYNANILIKDINIANYFEKCVEVGIKPIIAANYINGIITSYINEKDININDFYLKPEYLKQINDAKESGILSSKGVKEVFYKSLEEK
;
A
#
# COMPACT_ATOMS: atom_id res chain seq x y z
N LEU A 1 -34.21 -20.69 -3.93
CA LEU A 1 -33.27 -20.76 -2.77
C LEU A 1 -33.34 -22.09 -2.03
N ALA A 2 -34.56 -22.73 -1.89
CA ALA A 2 -34.69 -24.01 -1.18
C ALA A 2 -33.83 -25.12 -1.81
N ASN A 3 -33.88 -25.26 -3.14
CA ASN A 3 -33.12 -26.30 -3.87
C ASN A 3 -31.63 -26.13 -3.77
N VAL A 4 -31.11 -24.90 -3.61
CA VAL A 4 -29.68 -24.65 -3.38
C VAL A 4 -29.23 -25.24 -2.04
N LYS A 5 -30.05 -25.06 -0.99
CA LYS A 5 -29.77 -25.64 0.32
C LYS A 5 -29.75 -27.17 0.26
N LEU A 6 -30.74 -27.78 -0.43
CA LEU A 6 -30.82 -29.22 -0.57
C LEU A 6 -29.64 -29.78 -1.38
N ALA A 7 -29.23 -29.11 -2.43
CA ALA A 7 -28.09 -29.50 -3.22
C ALA A 7 -26.78 -29.49 -2.39
N ILE A 8 -26.55 -28.45 -1.56
CA ILE A 8 -25.39 -28.35 -0.69
C ILE A 8 -25.36 -29.47 0.34
N LEU A 9 -26.49 -29.72 1.02
CA LEU A 9 -26.58 -30.78 2.03
C LEU A 9 -26.37 -32.17 1.41
N TYR A 10 -26.89 -32.41 0.20
CA TYR A 10 -26.66 -33.66 -0.52
C TYR A 10 -25.16 -33.83 -0.89
N GLU A 11 -24.54 -32.80 -1.44
CA GLU A 11 -23.14 -32.85 -1.82
C GLU A 11 -22.20 -33.02 -0.62
N GLU A 12 -22.47 -32.33 0.48
CA GLU A 12 -21.73 -32.54 1.73
C GLU A 12 -21.74 -34.02 2.13
N LYS A 13 -22.91 -34.63 2.16
CA LYS A 13 -23.07 -36.05 2.51
C LYS A 13 -22.33 -36.96 1.53
N ARG A 14 -22.52 -36.75 0.22
CA ARG A 14 -21.89 -37.54 -0.84
C ARG A 14 -20.37 -37.49 -0.74
N GLN A 15 -19.80 -36.27 -0.59
CA GLN A 15 -18.34 -36.10 -0.51
C GLN A 15 -17.77 -36.70 0.77
N LEU A 16 -18.46 -36.60 1.90
CA LEU A 16 -18.06 -37.26 3.14
C LEU A 16 -18.07 -38.78 3.01
N GLU A 17 -19.06 -39.37 2.33
CA GLU A 17 -19.11 -40.82 2.06
C GLU A 17 -17.95 -41.24 1.15
N SER A 18 -17.68 -40.53 0.06
CA SER A 18 -16.53 -40.84 -0.81
C SER A 18 -15.20 -40.77 -0.04
N LEU A 19 -15.00 -39.74 0.79
CA LEU A 19 -13.79 -39.63 1.62
C LEU A 19 -13.65 -40.78 2.63
N LYS A 20 -14.73 -41.24 3.26
CA LYS A 20 -14.73 -42.40 4.18
C LYS A 20 -14.37 -43.70 3.46
N ASN A 21 -14.77 -43.82 2.21
CA ASN A 21 -14.50 -45.00 1.38
C ASN A 21 -13.15 -44.93 0.67
N ASN A 22 -12.35 -43.85 0.88
CA ASN A 22 -11.10 -43.57 0.15
C ASN A 22 -11.31 -43.45 -1.37
N GLU A 23 -12.50 -43.02 -1.81
CA GLU A 23 -12.77 -42.75 -3.22
C GLU A 23 -12.27 -41.34 -3.60
N PRO A 24 -11.66 -41.17 -4.79
CA PRO A 24 -11.16 -39.86 -5.20
C PRO A 24 -12.32 -38.90 -5.48
N LEU A 25 -12.16 -37.67 -4.99
CA LEU A 25 -13.07 -36.56 -5.31
C LEU A 25 -12.50 -35.76 -6.47
N TYR A 26 -13.28 -35.61 -7.55
CA TYR A 26 -12.91 -34.85 -8.72
C TYR A 26 -13.64 -33.49 -8.74
N GLN A 27 -12.98 -32.49 -9.27
CA GLN A 27 -13.65 -31.21 -9.53
C GLN A 27 -14.59 -31.37 -10.72
N GLU A 28 -15.88 -31.20 -10.47
CA GLU A 28 -16.93 -31.42 -11.45
C GLU A 28 -18.08 -30.42 -11.31
N THR A 29 -18.85 -30.23 -12.38
CA THR A 29 -20.12 -29.54 -12.33
C THR A 29 -21.22 -30.56 -12.15
N ARG A 30 -22.08 -30.36 -11.14
CA ARG A 30 -23.25 -31.21 -10.89
C ARG A 30 -24.52 -30.36 -10.91
N ARG A 31 -25.63 -30.97 -11.31
CA ARG A 31 -26.94 -30.38 -11.31
C ARG A 31 -27.79 -31.04 -10.22
N PHE A 32 -28.55 -30.28 -9.46
CA PHE A 32 -29.52 -30.80 -8.54
C PHE A 32 -30.75 -31.26 -9.31
N ASP A 33 -31.17 -32.50 -9.10
CA ASP A 33 -32.40 -33.09 -9.63
C ASP A 33 -33.46 -33.08 -8.53
N GLU A 34 -34.52 -32.29 -8.74
CA GLU A 34 -35.59 -32.10 -7.78
C GLU A 34 -36.43 -33.38 -7.61
N THR A 35 -36.49 -34.21 -8.64
CA THR A 35 -37.32 -35.45 -8.64
C THR A 35 -36.68 -36.52 -7.75
N SER A 36 -35.38 -36.70 -7.86
CA SER A 36 -34.63 -37.68 -7.08
C SER A 36 -34.09 -37.12 -5.77
N GLY A 37 -34.04 -35.79 -5.59
CA GLY A 37 -33.44 -35.12 -4.47
C GLY A 37 -31.94 -35.28 -4.40
N THR A 38 -31.31 -35.57 -5.54
CA THR A 38 -29.86 -35.87 -5.65
C THR A 38 -29.16 -34.90 -6.59
N THR A 39 -27.82 -34.89 -6.57
CA THR A 39 -27.04 -34.20 -7.60
C THR A 39 -26.62 -35.18 -8.68
N VAL A 40 -26.66 -34.76 -9.93
CA VAL A 40 -26.29 -35.55 -11.10
C VAL A 40 -25.04 -34.91 -11.75
N HIS A 41 -24.06 -35.71 -12.09
CA HIS A 41 -22.85 -35.28 -12.82
C HIS A 41 -23.23 -34.69 -14.18
N MET A 42 -22.67 -33.53 -14.53
CA MET A 42 -22.83 -32.91 -15.83
C MET A 42 -21.56 -32.92 -16.64
N ARG A 43 -20.47 -32.44 -16.09
CA ARG A 43 -19.16 -32.45 -16.75
C ARG A 43 -18.03 -32.44 -15.72
N SER A 44 -16.93 -33.16 -16.05
CA SER A 44 -15.69 -33.07 -15.32
C SER A 44 -14.98 -31.75 -15.62
N LYS A 45 -14.28 -31.19 -14.64
CA LYS A 45 -13.38 -30.05 -14.78
C LYS A 45 -11.91 -30.47 -14.74
N ALA A 46 -11.62 -31.72 -14.99
CA ALA A 46 -10.24 -32.23 -14.97
C ALA A 46 -9.31 -31.42 -15.91
N ASP A 47 -9.86 -30.92 -17.03
CA ASP A 47 -9.12 -30.12 -18.00
C ASP A 47 -9.22 -28.59 -17.74
N ALA A 48 -9.88 -28.18 -16.68
CA ALA A 48 -10.09 -26.76 -16.40
C ALA A 48 -8.80 -26.02 -15.97
N ILE A 49 -7.76 -26.76 -15.63
CA ILE A 49 -6.44 -26.19 -15.32
C ILE A 49 -5.84 -25.53 -16.57
N ASP A 50 -6.04 -26.09 -17.75
CA ASP A 50 -5.52 -25.56 -19.00
C ASP A 50 -6.29 -24.34 -19.54
N TYR A 51 -7.51 -24.12 -19.07
CA TYR A 51 -8.36 -23.05 -19.62
C TYR A 51 -7.85 -21.63 -19.34
N ASN A 52 -7.01 -21.46 -18.33
CA ASN A 52 -6.43 -20.17 -17.96
C ASN A 52 -5.00 -19.97 -18.45
N TYR A 53 -4.40 -20.98 -19.09
CA TYR A 53 -2.98 -20.96 -19.47
C TYR A 53 -2.73 -21.12 -20.98
N PHE A 54 -3.75 -20.98 -21.81
CA PHE A 54 -3.48 -20.91 -23.24
C PHE A 54 -3.00 -19.51 -23.63
N VAL A 55 -2.05 -19.47 -24.56
CA VAL A 55 -1.49 -18.22 -25.05
C VAL A 55 -2.57 -17.43 -25.78
N GLU A 56 -2.83 -16.20 -25.33
CA GLU A 56 -3.75 -15.28 -26.00
C GLU A 56 -3.17 -14.91 -27.38
N PRO A 57 -3.85 -15.25 -28.49
CA PRO A 57 -3.29 -15.06 -29.83
C PRO A 57 -3.07 -13.59 -30.21
N ASN A 58 -3.72 -12.66 -29.52
CA ASN A 58 -3.58 -11.23 -29.77
C ASN A 58 -2.42 -10.58 -28.98
N ILE A 59 -1.80 -11.32 -28.07
CA ILE A 59 -0.67 -10.83 -27.26
C ILE A 59 0.59 -11.58 -27.72
N PRO A 60 1.54 -10.88 -28.37
CA PRO A 60 2.79 -11.52 -28.77
C PRO A 60 3.60 -11.97 -27.54
N PRO A 61 4.39 -13.03 -27.65
CA PRO A 61 5.30 -13.47 -26.61
C PRO A 61 6.24 -12.32 -26.21
N TYR A 62 6.34 -12.04 -24.91
CA TYR A 62 7.27 -11.06 -24.38
C TYR A 62 8.30 -11.79 -23.50
N GLU A 63 9.56 -11.66 -23.87
CA GLU A 63 10.66 -12.25 -23.13
C GLU A 63 11.13 -11.27 -22.04
N ILE A 64 10.98 -11.67 -20.78
CA ILE A 64 11.47 -10.93 -19.62
C ILE A 64 12.89 -11.44 -19.35
N THR A 65 13.89 -10.64 -19.71
CA THR A 65 15.29 -10.96 -19.48
C THR A 65 15.71 -10.63 -18.04
N ASP A 66 16.78 -11.27 -17.57
CA ASP A 66 17.35 -10.98 -16.26
C ASP A 66 17.83 -9.52 -16.17
N ASP A 67 18.37 -8.97 -17.26
CA ASP A 67 18.76 -7.56 -17.32
C ASP A 67 17.57 -6.61 -17.16
N PHE A 68 16.42 -6.96 -17.73
CA PHE A 68 15.20 -6.17 -17.56
C PHE A 68 14.75 -6.19 -16.09
N ILE A 69 14.76 -7.36 -15.45
CA ILE A 69 14.43 -7.51 -14.02
C ILE A 69 15.40 -6.70 -13.15
N GLU A 70 16.70 -6.81 -13.38
CA GLU A 70 17.71 -6.08 -12.61
C GLU A 70 17.60 -4.55 -12.80
N ASN A 71 17.26 -4.09 -14.00
CA ASN A 71 17.03 -2.67 -14.22
C ASN A 71 15.80 -2.16 -13.44
N ILE A 72 14.70 -2.91 -13.44
CA ILE A 72 13.53 -2.57 -12.62
C ILE A 72 13.90 -2.58 -11.12
N ARG A 73 14.61 -3.61 -10.67
CA ARG A 73 15.01 -3.74 -9.25
C ARG A 73 15.79 -2.52 -8.76
N LYS A 74 16.66 -1.94 -9.60
CA LYS A 74 17.40 -0.71 -9.28
C LYS A 74 16.53 0.53 -9.18
N THR A 75 15.35 0.54 -9.80
CA THR A 75 14.42 1.67 -9.79
C THR A 75 13.36 1.58 -8.69
N ILE A 76 13.26 0.43 -8.01
CA ILE A 76 12.30 0.26 -6.93
C ILE A 76 12.68 1.17 -5.75
N PRO A 77 11.80 2.10 -5.34
CA PRO A 77 12.08 2.94 -4.17
C PRO A 77 12.01 2.10 -2.89
N VAL A 78 12.58 2.64 -1.82
CA VAL A 78 12.43 2.03 -0.50
C VAL A 78 10.95 1.92 -0.15
N LEU A 79 10.51 0.71 0.19
CA LEU A 79 9.10 0.42 0.50
C LEU A 79 8.66 1.08 1.80
N ALA A 80 7.36 1.36 1.91
CA ALA A 80 6.78 2.04 3.07
C ALA A 80 7.06 1.33 4.39
N ASP A 81 6.95 0.00 4.43
CA ASP A 81 7.20 -0.79 5.64
C ASP A 81 8.67 -0.67 6.08
N ILE A 82 9.61 -0.72 5.15
CA ILE A 82 11.05 -0.56 5.43
C ILE A 82 11.33 0.86 5.97
N ARG A 83 10.70 1.88 5.39
CA ARG A 83 10.80 3.26 5.89
C ARG A 83 10.21 3.38 7.29
N LYS A 84 9.04 2.79 7.54
CA LYS A 84 8.41 2.78 8.87
C LYS A 84 9.33 2.19 9.92
N ASP A 85 9.89 1.02 9.65
CA ASP A 85 10.82 0.35 10.56
C ASP A 85 12.06 1.22 10.83
N ASN A 86 12.61 1.86 9.81
CA ASN A 86 13.73 2.78 9.96
C ASN A 86 13.35 4.02 10.81
N TYR A 87 12.17 4.60 10.57
CA TYR A 87 11.72 5.77 11.33
C TYR A 87 11.49 5.46 12.81
N MET A 88 10.94 4.28 13.11
CA MET A 88 10.71 3.87 14.49
C MET A 88 12.01 3.44 15.19
N ASN A 89 12.81 2.58 14.56
CA ASN A 89 13.94 1.94 15.21
C ASN A 89 15.22 2.81 15.21
N ASN A 90 15.48 3.54 14.12
CA ASN A 90 16.72 4.33 13.98
C ASN A 90 16.50 5.82 14.24
N LEU A 91 15.33 6.37 13.85
CA LEU A 91 15.02 7.77 14.05
C LEU A 91 14.17 8.03 15.32
N CYS A 92 13.82 6.98 16.06
CA CYS A 92 13.07 7.02 17.32
C CYS A 92 11.73 7.77 17.23
N LEU A 93 11.05 7.69 16.09
CA LEU A 93 9.68 8.19 15.96
C LEU A 93 8.69 7.20 16.57
N ASP A 94 7.60 7.72 17.10
CA ASP A 94 6.47 6.88 17.47
C ASP A 94 5.72 6.34 16.21
N GLU A 95 4.94 5.29 16.41
CA GLU A 95 4.23 4.64 15.32
C GLU A 95 3.22 5.56 14.61
N TYR A 96 2.59 6.47 15.36
CA TYR A 96 1.62 7.42 14.80
C TYR A 96 2.29 8.36 13.79
N ASN A 97 3.41 8.98 14.16
CA ASN A 97 4.18 9.87 13.29
C ASN A 97 4.75 9.11 12.09
N ALA A 98 5.32 7.93 12.31
CA ALA A 98 5.83 7.10 11.24
C ALA A 98 4.74 6.73 10.21
N ASN A 99 3.57 6.30 10.67
CA ASN A 99 2.45 5.93 9.79
C ASN A 99 1.93 7.11 8.96
N ILE A 100 1.96 8.35 9.47
CA ILE A 100 1.54 9.53 8.68
C ILE A 100 2.57 9.81 7.58
N LEU A 101 3.85 9.79 7.92
CA LEU A 101 4.92 10.14 7.00
C LEU A 101 5.04 9.16 5.82
N ILE A 102 4.76 7.87 6.01
CA ILE A 102 4.86 6.86 4.96
C ILE A 102 3.64 6.77 4.03
N LYS A 103 2.54 7.49 4.32
CA LYS A 103 1.32 7.46 3.48
C LYS A 103 1.56 7.95 2.06
N ASP A 104 2.48 8.89 1.89
CA ASP A 104 2.86 9.45 0.61
C ASP A 104 4.39 9.42 0.47
N ILE A 105 4.88 8.85 -0.64
CA ILE A 105 6.31 8.72 -0.91
C ILE A 105 7.02 10.08 -0.96
N ASN A 106 6.34 11.12 -1.42
CA ASN A 106 6.92 12.46 -1.56
C ASN A 106 7.02 13.15 -0.19
N ILE A 107 6.04 12.92 0.70
CA ILE A 107 6.10 13.34 2.10
C ILE A 107 7.26 12.65 2.81
N ALA A 108 7.40 11.34 2.63
CA ALA A 108 8.52 10.58 3.18
C ALA A 108 9.87 11.09 2.68
N ASN A 109 10.00 11.35 1.38
CA ASN A 109 11.21 11.91 0.79
C ASN A 109 11.52 13.32 1.32
N TYR A 110 10.52 14.15 1.50
CA TYR A 110 10.70 15.49 2.09
C TYR A 110 11.14 15.41 3.56
N PHE A 111 10.54 14.50 4.32
CA PHE A 111 10.94 14.23 5.70
C PHE A 111 12.40 13.79 5.80
N GLU A 112 12.81 12.82 4.99
CA GLU A 112 14.18 12.32 4.96
C GLU A 112 15.19 13.44 4.65
N LYS A 113 14.88 14.29 3.67
CA LYS A 113 15.70 15.48 3.37
C LYS A 113 15.76 16.47 4.54
N CYS A 114 14.66 16.67 5.29
CA CYS A 114 14.69 17.50 6.49
C CYS A 114 15.64 16.93 7.55
N VAL A 115 15.68 15.61 7.70
CA VAL A 115 16.62 14.95 8.62
C VAL A 115 18.06 15.06 8.12
N GLU A 116 18.29 14.88 6.82
CA GLU A 116 19.60 15.01 6.19
C GLU A 116 20.23 16.40 6.38
N VAL A 117 19.44 17.47 6.28
CA VAL A 117 19.91 18.84 6.55
C VAL A 117 20.10 19.14 8.04
N GLY A 118 19.83 18.17 8.93
CA GLY A 118 20.11 18.23 10.36
C GLY A 118 18.95 18.74 11.22
N ILE A 119 17.72 18.64 10.78
CA ILE A 119 16.56 18.82 11.66
C ILE A 119 16.33 17.51 12.44
N LYS A 120 16.13 17.60 13.75
CA LYS A 120 15.83 16.42 14.57
C LYS A 120 14.57 15.71 14.06
N PRO A 121 14.57 14.36 13.92
CA PRO A 121 13.47 13.61 13.31
C PRO A 121 12.09 13.96 13.89
N ILE A 122 11.94 14.02 15.20
CA ILE A 122 10.67 14.37 15.85
C ILE A 122 10.21 15.80 15.53
N ILE A 123 11.15 16.72 15.36
CA ILE A 123 10.84 18.11 15.02
C ILE A 123 10.41 18.18 13.54
N ALA A 124 11.11 17.52 12.65
CA ALA A 124 10.75 17.42 11.24
C ALA A 124 9.34 16.81 11.06
N ALA A 125 9.07 15.69 11.76
CA ALA A 125 7.75 15.07 11.77
C ALA A 125 6.65 16.03 12.24
N ASN A 126 6.90 16.77 13.32
CA ASN A 126 5.93 17.75 13.84
C ASN A 126 5.66 18.90 12.86
N TYR A 127 6.67 19.42 12.16
CA TYR A 127 6.47 20.41 11.11
C TYR A 127 5.63 19.87 9.95
N ILE A 128 5.94 18.67 9.49
CA ILE A 128 5.25 18.05 8.36
C ILE A 128 3.82 17.71 8.73
N ASN A 129 3.60 17.00 9.84
CA ASN A 129 2.27 16.57 10.28
C ASN A 129 1.38 17.74 10.73
N GLY A 130 1.99 18.86 11.12
CA GLY A 130 1.31 20.06 11.56
C GLY A 130 1.16 21.10 10.46
N ILE A 131 2.10 22.07 10.43
CA ILE A 131 1.96 23.29 9.63
C ILE A 131 2.03 23.03 8.13
N ILE A 132 2.88 22.07 7.66
CA ILE A 132 3.05 21.77 6.23
C ILE A 132 1.81 21.07 5.68
N THR A 133 1.34 20.02 6.35
CA THR A 133 0.12 19.32 5.95
C THR A 133 -1.10 20.25 5.98
N SER A 134 -1.20 21.13 6.99
CA SER A 134 -2.27 22.12 7.07
C SER A 134 -2.25 23.07 5.86
N TYR A 135 -1.07 23.57 5.50
CA TYR A 135 -0.91 24.47 4.35
C TYR A 135 -1.25 23.77 3.02
N ILE A 136 -0.76 22.54 2.82
CA ILE A 136 -1.02 21.73 1.62
C ILE A 136 -2.52 21.51 1.46
N ASN A 137 -3.21 21.12 2.54
CA ASN A 137 -4.65 20.88 2.51
C ASN A 137 -5.46 22.19 2.29
N GLU A 138 -5.03 23.29 2.90
CA GLU A 138 -5.69 24.61 2.74
C GLU A 138 -5.58 25.14 1.30
N LYS A 139 -4.43 24.94 0.66
CA LYS A 139 -4.15 25.39 -0.70
C LYS A 139 -4.52 24.39 -1.79
N ASP A 140 -4.94 23.18 -1.41
CA ASP A 140 -5.26 22.06 -2.32
C ASP A 140 -4.11 21.78 -3.31
N ILE A 141 -2.88 21.75 -2.79
CA ILE A 141 -1.67 21.49 -3.59
C ILE A 141 -1.04 20.15 -3.22
N ASN A 142 -0.24 19.59 -4.13
CA ASN A 142 0.57 18.42 -3.81
C ASN A 142 1.86 18.83 -3.09
N ILE A 143 2.44 17.92 -2.28
CA ILE A 143 3.74 18.15 -1.62
C ILE A 143 4.85 18.45 -2.64
N ASN A 144 4.76 17.93 -3.87
CA ASN A 144 5.72 18.22 -4.94
C ASN A 144 5.69 19.67 -5.40
N ASP A 145 4.56 20.35 -5.22
CA ASP A 145 4.36 21.76 -5.55
C ASP A 145 4.69 22.68 -4.35
N PHE A 146 5.05 22.07 -3.23
CA PHE A 146 5.47 22.78 -2.03
C PHE A 146 6.94 23.21 -2.16
N TYR A 147 7.17 24.52 -2.23
CA TYR A 147 8.50 25.05 -2.59
C TYR A 147 9.41 25.37 -1.41
N LEU A 148 8.98 25.27 -0.18
CA LEU A 148 9.86 25.51 0.95
C LEU A 148 10.88 24.36 1.04
N LYS A 149 12.12 24.65 0.66
CA LYS A 149 13.17 23.65 0.73
C LYS A 149 13.53 23.30 2.17
N PRO A 150 13.96 22.05 2.44
CA PRO A 150 14.35 21.62 3.78
C PRO A 150 15.38 22.54 4.46
N GLU A 151 16.27 23.16 3.67
CA GLU A 151 17.30 24.07 4.19
C GLU A 151 16.68 25.35 4.80
N TYR A 152 15.61 25.88 4.20
CA TYR A 152 14.90 27.03 4.78
C TYR A 152 14.13 26.66 6.03
N LEU A 153 13.50 25.48 6.03
CA LEU A 153 12.84 24.96 7.23
C LEU A 153 13.84 24.78 8.38
N LYS A 154 15.07 24.34 8.05
CA LYS A 154 16.16 24.24 9.01
C LYS A 154 16.52 25.61 9.61
N GLN A 155 16.64 26.66 8.79
CA GLN A 155 16.93 28.02 9.27
C GLN A 155 15.81 28.53 10.22
N ILE A 156 14.55 28.28 9.87
CA ILE A 156 13.40 28.64 10.74
C ILE A 156 13.49 27.89 12.07
N ASN A 157 13.83 26.59 12.03
CA ASN A 157 13.99 25.79 13.22
C ASN A 157 15.16 26.29 14.09
N ASP A 158 16.29 26.60 13.51
CA ASP A 158 17.47 27.09 14.23
C ASP A 158 17.21 28.46 14.88
N ALA A 159 16.47 29.33 14.21
CA ALA A 159 16.03 30.60 14.77
C ALA A 159 15.07 30.40 15.95
N LYS A 160 14.26 29.33 15.93
CA LYS A 160 13.43 28.96 17.08
C LYS A 160 14.24 28.39 18.23
N GLU A 161 15.18 27.46 17.94
CA GLU A 161 16.03 26.85 18.98
C GLU A 161 16.95 27.88 19.66
N SER A 162 17.43 28.89 18.93
CA SER A 162 18.22 30.00 19.46
C SER A 162 17.38 31.08 20.22
N GLY A 163 16.07 30.94 20.26
CA GLY A 163 15.18 31.88 20.94
C GLY A 163 14.88 33.18 20.18
N ILE A 164 15.35 33.30 18.92
CA ILE A 164 15.06 34.45 18.06
C ILE A 164 13.57 34.46 17.66
N LEU A 165 13.01 33.27 17.40
CA LEU A 165 11.60 33.13 17.05
C LEU A 165 10.82 32.39 18.12
N SER A 166 9.66 32.96 18.47
CA SER A 166 8.65 32.26 19.27
C SER A 166 7.90 31.22 18.38
N SER A 167 7.16 30.29 19.00
CA SER A 167 6.33 29.35 18.27
C SER A 167 5.29 30.01 17.36
N LYS A 168 4.80 31.21 17.71
CA LYS A 168 3.93 32.03 16.88
C LYS A 168 4.71 32.65 15.72
N GLY A 169 5.90 33.19 16.00
CA GLY A 169 6.78 33.76 14.99
C GLY A 169 7.21 32.74 13.92
N VAL A 170 7.44 31.48 14.31
CA VAL A 170 7.72 30.38 13.36
C VAL A 170 6.59 30.24 12.33
N LYS A 171 5.34 30.25 12.77
CA LYS A 171 4.19 30.16 11.85
C LYS A 171 4.13 31.34 10.91
N GLU A 172 4.31 32.56 11.43
CA GLU A 172 4.28 33.79 10.63
C GLU A 172 5.39 33.81 9.57
N VAL A 173 6.62 33.45 9.95
CA VAL A 173 7.76 33.37 9.02
C VAL A 173 7.53 32.27 7.98
N PHE A 174 7.03 31.11 8.40
CA PHE A 174 6.73 30.02 7.51
C PHE A 174 5.73 30.43 6.41
N TYR A 175 4.59 31.01 6.79
CA TYR A 175 3.58 31.45 5.81
C TYR A 175 4.10 32.56 4.90
N LYS A 176 4.81 33.55 5.44
CA LYS A 176 5.43 34.61 4.63
C LYS A 176 6.44 34.07 3.63
N SER A 177 7.27 33.10 4.02
CA SER A 177 8.24 32.46 3.13
C SER A 177 7.60 31.71 1.95
N LEU A 178 6.30 31.39 2.04
CA LEU A 178 5.54 30.76 0.98
C LEU A 178 4.75 31.76 0.11
N GLU A 179 4.55 32.98 0.60
CA GLU A 179 3.86 34.05 -0.14
C GLU A 179 4.82 34.91 -0.97
N GLU A 180 6.04 35.09 -0.48
CA GLU A 180 7.09 35.86 -1.14
C GLU A 180 7.90 34.93 -2.07
N LYS A 181 7.56 34.94 -3.37
CA LYS A 181 8.30 34.22 -4.42
C LYS A 181 9.51 35.02 -4.90
#